data_6a6ac7c7afe76218cd31488622050c6f
#
_entry.id   6a6ac7c7afe76218cd31488622050c6f
#
_cell.length_a   1.000
_cell.length_b   1.000
_cell.length_c   1.000
_cell.angle_alpha   90.00
_cell.angle_beta   90.00
_cell.angle_gamma   90.00
#
_symmetry.space_group_name_H-M   'P 1'
#
loop_
_entity.id
_entity.type
_entity.pdbx_description
1 polymer ?
#
loop_
_entity_poly.entity_id
_entity_poly.type
_entity_poly.pdbx_seq_one_letter_code
_entity_poly.pdbx_strand_id
1 'polypeptide(L)'
;EAKSWITNRKELVENGGFTFEYSATFGEITDKDETFNEYASCVIFDYRYKYFYEDGFGKDYSILNLKDNEKYGDEYFTGAMLSLYEQKLYYRNYSRQIKPFNLENPLMIFVGSSVSGKKNESDVINVVRFLARFVNEKELFSRLIKDILTDKSSLVDTNDQPLFSSKFPYLRDMIRRDKEKINEIYRDLVKDLFHSGTSKTLQFVELKNAEGEIGLRFDSEYFGVINIGDTNSFLKLIENEEDAPYFNKTPIKSHFDKSLFNKIEKKNSNINFLIGSKKFIEGWNSYRVS
;
A
#
# COMPACT_ATOMS: atom_id res chain seq x y z
N GLU A 1 -5.82 -27.85 1.55
CA GLU A 1 -4.54 -27.76 0.79
C GLU A 1 -3.33 -28.10 1.66
N ALA A 2 -3.19 -27.54 2.88
CA ALA A 2 -2.07 -27.81 3.78
C ALA A 2 -1.92 -29.31 4.16
N LYS A 3 -3.04 -30.01 4.41
CA LYS A 3 -3.02 -31.46 4.72
C LYS A 3 -2.51 -32.29 3.55
N SER A 4 -2.83 -31.91 2.31
CA SER A 4 -2.34 -32.60 1.10
C SER A 4 -0.83 -32.45 0.95
N TRP A 5 -0.28 -31.28 1.20
CA TRP A 5 1.16 -31.04 1.09
C TRP A 5 1.96 -31.81 2.13
N ILE A 6 1.56 -31.80 3.40
CA ILE A 6 2.23 -32.59 4.48
C ILE A 6 2.20 -34.08 4.17
N THR A 7 1.06 -34.59 3.66
CA THR A 7 0.92 -35.98 3.28
C THR A 7 1.88 -36.34 2.16
N ASN A 8 1.90 -35.56 1.09
CA ASN A 8 2.83 -35.79 -0.04
C ASN A 8 4.30 -35.74 0.40
N ARG A 9 4.65 -34.81 1.29
CA ARG A 9 6.01 -34.74 1.86
C ARG A 9 6.38 -36.01 2.61
N LYS A 10 5.48 -36.52 3.47
CA LYS A 10 5.71 -37.74 4.22
C LYS A 10 5.89 -38.93 3.29
N GLU A 11 5.06 -39.09 2.28
CA GLU A 11 5.16 -40.14 1.28
C GLU A 11 6.52 -40.11 0.54
N LEU A 12 7.04 -38.91 0.24
CA LEU A 12 8.35 -38.75 -0.43
C LEU A 12 9.54 -39.22 0.42
N VAL A 13 9.42 -39.17 1.77
CA VAL A 13 10.55 -39.55 2.68
C VAL A 13 10.35 -40.89 3.34
N GLU A 14 9.18 -41.52 3.27
CA GLU A 14 8.86 -42.81 3.91
C GLU A 14 9.82 -43.95 3.53
N ASN A 15 10.44 -43.91 2.37
CA ASN A 15 11.36 -44.95 1.87
C ASN A 15 12.86 -44.59 2.03
N GLY A 16 13.18 -43.75 3.04
CA GLY A 16 14.54 -43.33 3.34
C GLY A 16 15.06 -42.17 2.50
N GLY A 17 14.15 -41.41 1.88
CA GLY A 17 14.44 -40.16 1.21
C GLY A 17 14.60 -38.99 2.20
N PHE A 18 14.97 -37.81 1.68
CA PHE A 18 14.97 -36.58 2.44
C PHE A 18 14.52 -35.42 1.54
N THR A 19 14.04 -34.35 2.16
CA THR A 19 13.63 -33.13 1.45
C THR A 19 14.41 -31.93 1.96
N PHE A 20 14.72 -31.00 1.06
CA PHE A 20 15.13 -29.65 1.41
C PHE A 20 13.94 -28.72 1.20
N GLU A 21 13.59 -27.99 2.24
CA GLU A 21 12.47 -27.09 2.23
C GLU A 21 12.96 -25.65 2.48
N TYR A 22 12.43 -24.71 1.73
CA TYR A 22 12.79 -23.30 1.80
C TYR A 22 11.54 -22.49 2.12
N SER A 23 11.60 -21.61 3.09
CA SER A 23 10.53 -20.69 3.44
C SER A 23 11.10 -19.32 3.77
N ALA A 24 10.49 -18.28 3.25
CA ALA A 24 10.77 -16.90 3.65
C ALA A 24 10.07 -16.52 4.96
N THR A 25 9.01 -17.25 5.36
CA THR A 25 8.07 -16.90 6.42
C THR A 25 7.88 -18.01 7.44
N PHE A 26 8.96 -18.68 7.82
CA PHE A 26 8.90 -19.77 8.82
C PHE A 26 8.21 -19.34 10.13
N GLY A 27 8.33 -18.07 10.53
CA GLY A 27 7.70 -17.53 11.72
C GLY A 27 6.16 -17.46 11.69
N GLU A 28 5.51 -17.76 10.56
CA GLU A 28 4.05 -17.86 10.45
C GLU A 28 3.52 -19.21 11.01
N ILE A 29 4.38 -20.21 11.11
CA ILE A 29 4.06 -21.46 11.81
C ILE A 29 4.06 -21.14 13.31
N THR A 30 2.90 -21.28 13.94
CA THR A 30 2.74 -21.00 15.37
C THR A 30 3.00 -22.24 16.20
N ASP A 31 3.38 -22.04 17.48
CA ASP A 31 3.55 -23.11 18.48
C ASP A 31 2.30 -23.97 18.73
N LYS A 32 1.15 -23.56 18.19
CA LYS A 32 -0.11 -24.34 18.22
C LYS A 32 -0.21 -25.33 17.05
N ASP A 33 0.64 -25.22 16.05
CA ASP A 33 0.68 -26.15 14.94
C ASP A 33 1.45 -27.41 15.33
N GLU A 34 0.85 -28.58 15.12
CA GLU A 34 1.47 -29.88 15.41
C GLU A 34 2.84 -30.04 14.68
N THR A 35 3.00 -29.36 13.56
CA THR A 35 4.20 -29.38 12.73
C THR A 35 5.29 -28.43 13.21
N PHE A 36 5.01 -27.49 14.13
CA PHE A 36 5.99 -26.50 14.58
C PHE A 36 7.27 -27.13 15.15
N ASN A 37 7.10 -28.07 16.10
CA ASN A 37 8.25 -28.74 16.73
C ASN A 37 9.06 -29.59 15.76
N GLU A 38 8.39 -30.22 14.78
CA GLU A 38 9.04 -30.99 13.73
C GLU A 38 9.96 -30.09 12.88
N TYR A 39 9.41 -28.96 12.40
CA TYR A 39 10.17 -27.99 11.62
C TYR A 39 11.24 -27.28 12.42
N ALA A 40 10.94 -26.86 13.65
CA ALA A 40 11.88 -26.14 14.49
C ALA A 40 13.15 -26.95 14.78
N SER A 41 13.02 -28.29 14.86
CA SER A 41 14.16 -29.20 15.07
C SER A 41 14.98 -29.47 13.81
N CYS A 42 14.46 -29.13 12.62
CA CYS A 42 15.07 -29.41 11.31
C CYS A 42 15.69 -28.20 10.63
N VAL A 43 15.65 -27.01 11.24
CA VAL A 43 16.23 -25.79 10.65
C VAL A 43 17.75 -25.91 10.62
N ILE A 44 18.31 -26.01 9.42
CA ILE A 44 19.77 -26.11 9.20
C ILE A 44 20.40 -24.79 8.79
N PHE A 45 19.61 -23.83 8.33
CA PHE A 45 20.05 -22.50 7.93
C PHE A 45 18.96 -21.48 8.17
N ASP A 46 19.28 -20.41 8.87
CA ASP A 46 18.39 -19.30 9.17
C ASP A 46 19.02 -17.99 8.69
N TYR A 47 18.39 -17.39 7.66
CA TYR A 47 18.78 -16.10 7.11
C TYR A 47 17.58 -15.15 7.08
N ARG A 48 17.02 -14.92 8.28
CA ARG A 48 15.88 -13.99 8.44
C ARG A 48 16.29 -12.55 8.19
N TYR A 49 15.29 -11.66 8.09
CA TYR A 49 15.49 -10.23 7.77
C TYR A 49 16.57 -9.55 8.61
N LYS A 50 16.75 -9.91 9.88
CA LYS A 50 17.80 -9.36 10.75
C LYS A 50 19.19 -9.52 10.12
N TYR A 51 19.54 -10.74 9.69
CA TYR A 51 20.84 -11.02 9.08
C TYR A 51 20.98 -10.38 7.71
N PHE A 52 19.90 -10.43 6.92
CA PHE A 52 19.84 -9.75 5.63
C PHE A 52 20.06 -8.23 5.75
N TYR A 53 19.54 -7.62 6.80
CA TYR A 53 19.74 -6.20 7.10
C TYR A 53 21.15 -5.91 7.59
N GLU A 54 21.69 -6.72 8.52
CA GLU A 54 23.05 -6.60 9.06
C GLU A 54 24.10 -6.71 7.94
N ASP A 55 23.86 -7.54 6.92
CA ASP A 55 24.72 -7.67 5.74
C ASP A 55 24.57 -6.51 4.73
N GLY A 56 23.72 -5.53 5.01
CA GLY A 56 23.56 -4.32 4.19
C GLY A 56 22.62 -4.47 2.99
N PHE A 57 21.86 -5.56 2.90
CA PHE A 57 20.88 -5.76 1.82
C PHE A 57 19.48 -5.27 2.17
N GLY A 58 19.17 -5.16 3.45
CA GLY A 58 17.86 -4.72 3.93
C GLY A 58 17.66 -3.22 3.80
N LYS A 59 16.39 -2.80 3.89
CA LYS A 59 15.99 -1.41 3.98
C LYS A 59 15.58 -1.07 5.40
N ASP A 60 15.81 0.18 5.82
CA ASP A 60 15.19 0.69 7.04
C ASP A 60 13.66 0.69 6.91
N TYR A 61 12.99 0.38 8.00
CA TYR A 61 11.53 0.48 8.07
C TYR A 61 11.09 1.09 9.39
N SER A 62 9.91 1.68 9.39
CA SER A 62 9.27 2.19 10.60
C SER A 62 7.86 1.65 10.69
N ILE A 63 7.49 1.10 11.85
CA ILE A 63 6.13 0.66 12.12
C ILE A 63 5.44 1.77 12.91
N LEU A 64 4.40 2.35 12.33
CA LEU A 64 3.59 3.39 12.94
C LEU A 64 2.21 2.80 13.25
N ASN A 65 1.98 2.44 14.51
CA ASN A 65 0.70 1.88 14.94
C ASN A 65 -0.22 2.99 15.46
N LEU A 66 -1.40 3.11 14.88
CA LEU A 66 -2.45 4.01 15.29
C LEU A 66 -3.41 3.30 16.26
N LYS A 67 -3.61 3.88 17.46
CA LYS A 67 -4.50 3.32 18.48
C LYS A 67 -5.98 3.60 18.19
N ASP A 68 -6.30 4.70 17.55
CA ASP A 68 -7.66 5.18 17.31
C ASP A 68 -7.80 5.64 15.85
N ASN A 69 -8.21 4.71 14.99
CA ASN A 69 -8.35 4.96 13.57
C ASN A 69 -9.51 5.92 13.25
N GLU A 70 -10.58 5.93 14.05
CA GLU A 70 -11.75 6.78 13.78
C GLU A 70 -11.42 8.26 13.99
N LYS A 71 -10.63 8.55 15.01
CA LYS A 71 -10.27 9.91 15.36
C LYS A 71 -9.15 10.50 14.51
N TYR A 72 -8.15 9.69 14.18
CA TYR A 72 -6.88 10.17 13.60
C TYR A 72 -6.59 9.64 12.20
N GLY A 73 -7.52 8.90 11.60
CA GLY A 73 -7.30 8.23 10.32
C GLY A 73 -6.91 9.19 9.20
N ASP A 74 -7.59 10.32 9.06
CA ASP A 74 -7.30 11.29 8.00
C ASP A 74 -5.89 11.88 8.13
N GLU A 75 -5.45 12.22 9.34
CA GLU A 75 -4.12 12.78 9.57
C GLU A 75 -3.02 11.73 9.35
N TYR A 76 -3.25 10.50 9.83
CA TYR A 76 -2.33 9.39 9.64
C TYR A 76 -2.14 9.04 8.15
N PHE A 77 -3.24 8.88 7.42
CA PHE A 77 -3.18 8.62 5.98
C PHE A 77 -2.62 9.80 5.19
N THR A 78 -2.83 11.04 5.64
CA THR A 78 -2.16 12.22 5.06
C THR A 78 -0.64 12.12 5.21
N GLY A 79 -0.15 11.67 6.36
CA GLY A 79 1.27 11.38 6.56
C GLY A 79 1.79 10.31 5.60
N ALA A 80 1.01 9.25 5.36
CA ALA A 80 1.35 8.22 4.37
C ALA A 80 1.40 8.80 2.94
N MET A 81 0.46 9.67 2.55
CA MET A 81 0.50 10.36 1.26
C MET A 81 1.75 11.24 1.12
N LEU A 82 2.13 11.96 2.17
CA LEU A 82 3.37 12.76 2.18
C LEU A 82 4.61 11.89 2.02
N SER A 83 4.63 10.71 2.66
CA SER A 83 5.73 9.77 2.53
C SER A 83 5.91 9.30 1.08
N LEU A 84 4.82 8.84 0.45
CA LEU A 84 4.87 8.44 -0.96
C LEU A 84 5.29 9.60 -1.87
N TYR A 85 4.74 10.79 -1.63
CA TYR A 85 5.05 11.97 -2.45
C TYR A 85 6.53 12.35 -2.32
N GLU A 86 7.09 12.39 -1.10
CA GLU A 86 8.50 12.66 -0.88
C GLU A 86 9.40 11.64 -1.55
N GLN A 87 9.09 10.35 -1.45
CA GLN A 87 9.83 9.29 -2.13
C GLN A 87 9.81 9.46 -3.65
N LYS A 88 8.67 9.85 -4.23
CA LYS A 88 8.58 10.15 -5.67
C LYS A 88 9.41 11.37 -6.07
N LEU A 89 9.48 12.40 -5.21
CA LEU A 89 10.36 13.54 -5.43
C LEU A 89 11.83 13.10 -5.43
N TYR A 90 12.24 12.26 -4.47
CA TYR A 90 13.59 11.68 -4.45
C TYR A 90 13.87 10.87 -5.71
N TYR A 91 12.97 9.98 -6.08
CA TYR A 91 13.11 9.14 -7.27
C TYR A 91 13.33 9.98 -8.54
N ARG A 92 12.58 11.06 -8.71
CA ARG A 92 12.73 11.98 -9.88
C ARG A 92 14.02 12.77 -9.85
N ASN A 93 14.32 13.37 -8.69
CA ASN A 93 15.40 14.34 -8.59
C ASN A 93 16.80 13.69 -8.46
N TYR A 94 16.84 12.45 -7.97
CA TYR A 94 18.08 11.72 -7.73
C TYR A 94 18.19 10.42 -8.56
N SER A 95 17.47 10.33 -9.66
CA SER A 95 17.37 9.11 -10.48
C SER A 95 18.73 8.53 -10.91
N ARG A 96 19.74 9.38 -11.14
CA ARG A 96 21.09 8.92 -11.49
C ARG A 96 21.80 8.27 -10.31
N GLN A 97 21.65 8.84 -9.12
CA GLN A 97 22.29 8.38 -7.88
C GLN A 97 21.66 7.07 -7.38
N ILE A 98 20.36 6.90 -7.53
CA ILE A 98 19.63 5.71 -7.06
C ILE A 98 19.67 4.55 -8.04
N LYS A 99 20.07 4.78 -9.30
CA LYS A 99 20.12 3.75 -10.34
C LYS A 99 20.91 2.49 -9.95
N PRO A 100 22.09 2.59 -9.26
CA PRO A 100 22.85 1.41 -8.84
C PRO A 100 22.11 0.51 -7.85
N PHE A 101 21.10 1.02 -7.16
CA PHE A 101 20.32 0.30 -6.14
C PHE A 101 19.06 -0.38 -6.71
N ASN A 102 18.85 -0.33 -8.02
CA ASN A 102 17.67 -0.89 -8.70
C ASN A 102 16.32 -0.41 -8.12
N LEU A 103 16.30 0.77 -7.49
CA LEU A 103 15.07 1.37 -7.01
C LEU A 103 14.22 1.83 -8.19
N GLU A 104 12.93 1.55 -8.12
CA GLU A 104 11.96 1.94 -9.14
C GLU A 104 10.97 2.98 -8.59
N ASN A 105 10.13 3.55 -9.48
CA ASN A 105 9.14 4.56 -9.09
C ASN A 105 8.27 4.06 -7.93
N PRO A 106 8.23 4.72 -6.78
CA PRO A 106 7.57 4.24 -5.56
C PRO A 106 6.10 3.88 -5.76
N LEU A 107 5.65 2.85 -5.05
CA LEU A 107 4.29 2.35 -5.04
C LEU A 107 3.81 2.24 -3.59
N MET A 108 2.62 2.75 -3.30
CA MET A 108 1.97 2.53 -2.01
C MET A 108 1.01 1.35 -2.09
N ILE A 109 1.07 0.51 -1.06
CA ILE A 109 0.17 -0.65 -0.95
C ILE A 109 -0.71 -0.48 0.27
N PHE A 110 -2.01 -0.62 0.06
CA PHE A 110 -2.99 -0.78 1.14
C PHE A 110 -3.41 -2.24 1.19
N VAL A 111 -3.24 -2.86 2.35
CA VAL A 111 -3.64 -4.25 2.58
C VAL A 111 -4.79 -4.28 3.57
N GLY A 112 -5.98 -4.62 3.07
CA GLY A 112 -7.17 -4.77 3.90
C GLY A 112 -7.34 -6.19 4.41
N SER A 113 -7.81 -6.32 5.64
CA SER A 113 -8.15 -7.62 6.24
C SER A 113 -9.51 -8.12 5.75
N SER A 114 -10.45 -7.22 5.44
CA SER A 114 -11.78 -7.53 4.94
C SER A 114 -12.09 -6.81 3.63
N VAL A 115 -12.57 -7.58 2.66
CA VAL A 115 -13.00 -7.08 1.34
C VAL A 115 -14.53 -6.96 1.30
N SER A 116 -15.25 -7.85 1.99
CA SER A 116 -16.71 -8.04 1.94
C SER A 116 -17.36 -8.05 3.32
N GLY A 117 -16.95 -7.12 4.20
CA GLY A 117 -17.63 -6.89 5.48
C GLY A 117 -18.97 -6.18 5.32
N LYS A 118 -19.75 -6.07 6.42
CA LYS A 118 -20.88 -5.14 6.47
C LYS A 118 -20.41 -3.73 6.10
N LYS A 119 -21.29 -2.88 5.60
CA LYS A 119 -21.06 -1.55 5.00
C LYS A 119 -19.95 -0.69 5.66
N ASN A 120 -19.71 -0.83 6.96
CA ASN A 120 -18.72 -0.07 7.74
C ASN A 120 -17.45 -0.87 8.11
N GLU A 121 -17.32 -2.13 7.69
CA GLU A 121 -16.24 -3.03 8.12
C GLU A 121 -15.24 -3.36 7.00
N SER A 122 -15.45 -2.86 5.78
CA SER A 122 -14.53 -3.11 4.69
C SER A 122 -13.39 -2.10 4.69
N ASP A 123 -12.18 -2.56 5.00
CA ASP A 123 -10.97 -1.73 4.96
C ASP A 123 -10.76 -1.11 3.57
N VAL A 124 -11.10 -1.85 2.51
CA VAL A 124 -10.96 -1.39 1.12
C VAL A 124 -11.86 -0.20 0.84
N ILE A 125 -13.12 -0.22 1.30
CA ILE A 125 -14.06 0.91 1.16
C ILE A 125 -13.51 2.14 1.90
N ASN A 126 -13.00 1.99 3.10
CA ASN A 126 -12.47 3.10 3.89
C ASN A 126 -11.26 3.76 3.20
N VAL A 127 -10.38 2.95 2.61
CA VAL A 127 -9.26 3.47 1.83
C VAL A 127 -9.75 4.26 0.61
N VAL A 128 -10.67 3.75 -0.19
CA VAL A 128 -11.13 4.48 -1.39
C VAL A 128 -11.95 5.73 -1.03
N ARG A 129 -12.70 5.73 0.09
CA ARG A 129 -13.34 6.94 0.62
C ARG A 129 -12.30 8.00 0.97
N PHE A 130 -11.26 7.60 1.70
CA PHE A 130 -10.15 8.51 2.03
C PHE A 130 -9.52 9.09 0.76
N LEU A 131 -9.17 8.25 -0.24
CA LEU A 131 -8.55 8.71 -1.48
C LEU A 131 -9.44 9.71 -2.23
N ALA A 132 -10.76 9.46 -2.30
CA ALA A 132 -11.69 10.38 -2.94
C ALA A 132 -11.84 11.70 -2.16
N ARG A 133 -11.95 11.66 -0.84
CA ARG A 133 -11.98 12.84 0.02
C ARG A 133 -10.69 13.63 -0.08
N PHE A 134 -9.54 12.96 -0.11
CA PHE A 134 -8.25 13.62 -0.21
C PHE A 134 -8.14 14.52 -1.44
N VAL A 135 -8.69 14.13 -2.58
CA VAL A 135 -8.71 14.94 -3.81
C VAL A 135 -9.73 16.08 -3.75
N ASN A 136 -10.79 15.92 -2.96
CA ASN A 136 -11.94 16.83 -2.98
C ASN A 136 -11.98 17.84 -1.83
N GLU A 137 -11.51 17.47 -0.64
CA GLU A 137 -11.60 18.29 0.58
C GLU A 137 -10.26 19.07 0.79
N LYS A 138 -9.95 19.92 -0.18
CA LYS A 138 -8.69 20.68 -0.24
C LYS A 138 -8.35 21.42 1.05
N GLU A 139 -9.30 22.10 1.65
CA GLU A 139 -9.10 22.93 2.84
C GLU A 139 -8.67 22.07 4.03
N LEU A 140 -9.33 20.91 4.22
CA LEU A 140 -9.00 19.96 5.27
C LEU A 140 -7.58 19.44 5.08
N PHE A 141 -7.30 18.83 3.92
CA PHE A 141 -6.03 18.14 3.72
C PHE A 141 -4.83 19.09 3.56
N SER A 142 -5.04 20.31 3.03
CA SER A 142 -4.00 21.34 3.05
C SER A 142 -3.62 21.76 4.47
N ARG A 143 -4.61 21.85 5.37
CA ARG A 143 -4.36 22.11 6.80
C ARG A 143 -3.60 20.97 7.45
N LEU A 144 -4.04 19.71 7.27
CA LEU A 144 -3.36 18.54 7.83
C LEU A 144 -1.91 18.42 7.34
N ILE A 145 -1.65 18.64 6.06
CA ILE A 145 -0.30 18.70 5.49
C ILE A 145 0.53 19.77 6.19
N LYS A 146 -0.02 20.96 6.36
CA LYS A 146 0.67 22.05 7.05
C LYS A 146 0.97 21.70 8.50
N ASP A 147 0.01 21.14 9.22
CA ASP A 147 0.18 20.78 10.64
C ASP A 147 1.24 19.69 10.80
N ILE A 148 1.25 18.68 9.95
CA ILE A 148 2.28 17.63 9.94
C ILE A 148 3.68 18.23 9.65
N LEU A 149 3.81 19.05 8.62
CA LEU A 149 5.12 19.59 8.19
C LEU A 149 5.66 20.71 9.10
N THR A 150 4.83 21.27 9.99
CA THR A 150 5.21 22.30 10.97
C THR A 150 5.17 21.82 12.41
N ASP A 151 5.16 20.50 12.65
CA ASP A 151 5.14 19.86 13.97
C ASP A 151 3.96 20.27 14.87
N LYS A 152 2.80 20.53 14.23
CA LYS A 152 1.52 20.81 14.89
C LYS A 152 0.54 19.64 14.78
N SER A 153 1.03 18.47 14.33
CA SER A 153 0.26 17.25 14.26
C SER A 153 -0.28 16.86 15.63
N SER A 154 -1.53 16.42 15.68
CA SER A 154 -2.14 15.87 16.89
C SER A 154 -1.72 14.43 17.18
N LEU A 155 -1.08 13.77 16.21
CA LEU A 155 -0.58 12.41 16.34
C LEU A 155 0.73 12.40 17.11
N VAL A 156 0.72 11.68 18.22
CA VAL A 156 1.92 11.49 19.05
C VAL A 156 2.29 10.01 19.13
N ASP A 157 3.57 9.74 19.34
CA ASP A 157 4.08 8.41 19.62
C ASP A 157 3.84 8.00 21.08
N THR A 158 4.36 6.85 21.48
CA THR A 158 4.26 6.35 22.86
C THR A 158 5.00 7.19 23.90
N ASN A 159 5.82 8.14 23.47
CA ASN A 159 6.60 9.06 24.31
C ASN A 159 6.05 10.50 24.23
N ASP A 160 4.81 10.66 23.78
CA ASP A 160 4.14 11.96 23.59
C ASP A 160 4.89 12.90 22.64
N GLN A 161 5.73 12.36 21.74
CA GLN A 161 6.39 13.15 20.71
C GLN A 161 5.59 13.12 19.40
N PRO A 162 5.53 14.23 18.65
CA PRO A 162 4.84 14.25 17.37
C PRO A 162 5.32 13.12 16.45
N LEU A 163 4.40 12.26 16.02
CA LEU A 163 4.68 11.04 15.26
C LEU A 163 5.52 11.28 14.00
N PHE A 164 5.36 12.47 13.43
CA PHE A 164 6.01 12.86 12.18
C PHE A 164 7.14 13.87 12.33
N SER A 165 7.61 14.17 13.56
CA SER A 165 8.60 15.24 13.81
C SER A 165 9.91 15.07 13.05
N SER A 166 10.40 13.85 12.89
CA SER A 166 11.63 13.54 12.14
C SER A 166 11.40 13.08 10.70
N LYS A 167 10.13 13.07 10.26
CA LYS A 167 9.76 12.61 8.92
C LYS A 167 9.76 13.76 7.92
N PHE A 168 9.81 13.41 6.64
CA PHE A 168 9.72 14.32 5.50
C PHE A 168 10.86 15.39 5.45
N PRO A 169 12.14 14.98 5.55
CA PRO A 169 13.25 15.94 5.59
C PRO A 169 13.35 16.76 4.30
N TYR A 170 13.04 16.20 3.15
CA TYR A 170 13.09 16.90 1.87
C TYR A 170 11.99 17.96 1.77
N LEU A 171 10.75 17.61 2.12
CA LEU A 171 9.63 18.56 2.10
C LEU A 171 9.83 19.69 3.11
N ARG A 172 10.34 19.36 4.31
CA ARG A 172 10.67 20.35 5.33
C ARG A 172 11.79 21.30 4.89
N ASP A 173 12.84 20.78 4.25
CA ASP A 173 13.92 21.61 3.70
C ASP A 173 13.42 22.53 2.59
N MET A 174 12.54 22.02 1.71
CA MET A 174 11.91 22.81 0.67
C MET A 174 11.10 23.98 1.25
N ILE A 175 10.29 23.74 2.28
CA ILE A 175 9.51 24.80 2.97
C ILE A 175 10.42 25.77 3.71
N ARG A 176 11.51 25.29 4.31
CA ARG A 176 12.49 26.15 4.99
C ARG A 176 13.17 27.15 4.05
N ARG A 177 13.44 26.72 2.81
CA ARG A 177 14.02 27.59 1.77
C ARG A 177 13.00 28.56 1.17
N ASP A 178 11.77 28.10 1.03
CA ASP A 178 10.67 28.89 0.45
C ASP A 178 9.35 28.55 1.17
N LYS A 179 8.92 29.45 2.06
CA LYS A 179 7.70 29.24 2.88
C LYS A 179 6.43 29.12 2.08
N GLU A 180 6.37 29.72 0.88
CA GLU A 180 5.19 29.67 0.02
C GLU A 180 4.98 28.26 -0.58
N LYS A 181 6.02 27.45 -0.67
CA LYS A 181 5.94 26.07 -1.17
C LYS A 181 4.94 25.21 -0.40
N ILE A 182 4.70 25.49 0.88
CA ILE A 182 3.72 24.74 1.67
C ILE A 182 2.30 24.84 1.07
N ASN A 183 1.97 25.95 0.44
CA ASN A 183 0.65 26.18 -0.19
C ASN A 183 0.52 25.42 -1.54
N GLU A 184 1.63 25.00 -2.12
CA GLU A 184 1.68 24.27 -3.39
C GLU A 184 1.67 22.75 -3.20
N ILE A 185 2.19 22.25 -2.08
CA ILE A 185 2.41 20.82 -1.82
C ILE A 185 1.13 20.00 -2.06
N TYR A 186 -0.01 20.41 -1.52
CA TYR A 186 -1.27 19.69 -1.72
C TYR A 186 -1.63 19.56 -3.21
N ARG A 187 -1.57 20.66 -3.95
CA ARG A 187 -1.90 20.67 -5.39
C ARG A 187 -0.97 19.76 -6.18
N ASP A 188 0.32 19.87 -5.92
CA ASP A 188 1.34 19.10 -6.63
C ASP A 188 1.25 17.61 -6.28
N LEU A 189 0.95 17.28 -5.02
CA LEU A 189 0.71 15.92 -4.55
C LEU A 189 -0.54 15.31 -5.24
N VAL A 190 -1.66 16.03 -5.28
CA VAL A 190 -2.89 15.56 -5.95
C VAL A 190 -2.63 15.31 -7.44
N LYS A 191 -1.94 16.20 -8.10
CA LYS A 191 -1.58 16.04 -9.52
C LYS A 191 -0.67 14.82 -9.74
N ASP A 192 0.32 14.64 -8.89
CA ASP A 192 1.36 13.63 -9.05
C ASP A 192 0.89 12.21 -8.68
N LEU A 193 0.12 12.09 -7.61
CA LEU A 193 -0.32 10.79 -7.11
C LEU A 193 -1.65 10.32 -7.72
N PHE A 194 -2.56 11.23 -8.05
CA PHE A 194 -3.91 10.88 -8.50
C PHE A 194 -4.15 11.19 -9.98
N HIS A 195 -3.21 11.82 -10.67
CA HIS A 195 -3.37 12.27 -12.07
C HIS A 195 -4.65 13.08 -12.27
N SER A 196 -5.13 13.73 -11.18
CA SER A 196 -6.36 14.49 -11.18
C SER A 196 -6.12 15.91 -11.69
N GLY A 197 -6.79 16.26 -12.79
CA GLY A 197 -6.80 17.60 -13.37
C GLY A 197 -8.08 18.34 -12.99
N THR A 198 -9.17 17.97 -13.63
CA THR A 198 -10.47 18.67 -13.54
C THR A 198 -11.55 17.85 -12.86
N SER A 199 -11.60 16.54 -13.08
CA SER A 199 -12.62 15.68 -12.48
C SER A 199 -12.40 15.51 -10.98
N LYS A 200 -13.50 15.57 -10.24
CA LYS A 200 -13.56 15.39 -8.80
C LYS A 200 -14.23 14.08 -8.39
N THR A 201 -14.74 13.33 -9.37
CA THR A 201 -15.49 12.10 -9.12
C THR A 201 -14.57 10.90 -9.35
N LEU A 202 -14.40 10.08 -8.33
CA LEU A 202 -13.64 8.83 -8.41
C LEU A 202 -14.43 7.79 -9.21
N GLN A 203 -13.81 7.29 -10.28
CA GLN A 203 -14.35 6.26 -11.15
C GLN A 203 -13.77 4.90 -10.83
N PHE A 204 -14.64 3.89 -10.78
CA PHE A 204 -14.31 2.49 -10.63
C PHE A 204 -14.46 1.79 -11.98
N VAL A 205 -13.39 1.23 -12.52
CA VAL A 205 -13.37 0.59 -13.84
C VAL A 205 -13.11 -0.90 -13.67
N GLU A 206 -14.15 -1.71 -13.90
CA GLU A 206 -14.04 -3.16 -13.91
C GLU A 206 -13.30 -3.62 -15.17
N LEU A 207 -12.17 -4.30 -15.00
CA LEU A 207 -11.36 -4.78 -16.12
C LEU A 207 -11.78 -6.19 -16.50
N LYS A 208 -12.57 -6.32 -17.58
CA LYS A 208 -13.13 -7.61 -17.99
C LYS A 208 -12.09 -8.63 -18.47
N ASN A 209 -10.90 -8.17 -18.88
CA ASN A 209 -9.78 -9.03 -19.30
C ASN A 209 -8.76 -9.27 -18.18
N ALA A 210 -9.07 -8.85 -16.95
CA ALA A 210 -8.20 -9.01 -15.77
C ALA A 210 -9.07 -9.31 -14.55
N GLU A 211 -9.35 -10.60 -14.33
CA GLU A 211 -10.16 -11.05 -13.21
C GLU A 211 -9.61 -10.58 -11.88
N GLY A 212 -10.47 -10.09 -11.01
CA GLY A 212 -10.09 -9.59 -9.69
C GLY A 212 -9.55 -8.17 -9.68
N GLU A 213 -9.53 -7.44 -10.82
CA GLU A 213 -8.98 -6.09 -10.89
C GLU A 213 -10.05 -5.02 -11.16
N ILE A 214 -9.95 -3.91 -10.40
CA ILE A 214 -10.72 -2.69 -10.59
C ILE A 214 -9.74 -1.52 -10.68
N GLY A 215 -9.73 -0.81 -11.81
CA GLY A 215 -8.93 0.40 -11.99
C GLY A 215 -9.57 1.61 -11.30
N LEU A 216 -8.74 2.46 -10.72
CA LEU A 216 -9.13 3.72 -10.10
C LEU A 216 -8.61 4.90 -10.90
N ARG A 217 -9.50 5.84 -11.22
CA ARG A 217 -9.15 7.08 -11.93
C ARG A 217 -10.11 8.22 -11.60
N PHE A 218 -9.66 9.45 -11.73
CA PHE A 218 -10.50 10.65 -11.72
C PHE A 218 -10.80 11.14 -13.13
N ASP A 219 -9.79 11.23 -13.95
CA ASP A 219 -9.89 11.60 -15.38
C ASP A 219 -9.70 10.34 -16.27
N SER A 220 -8.87 10.39 -17.28
CA SER A 220 -8.63 9.29 -18.21
C SER A 220 -7.52 8.32 -17.74
N GLU A 221 -6.61 8.78 -16.89
CA GLU A 221 -5.43 8.04 -16.47
C GLU A 221 -5.67 7.30 -15.15
N TYR A 222 -5.29 6.02 -15.11
CA TYR A 222 -5.36 5.22 -13.89
C TYR A 222 -4.23 5.61 -12.94
N PHE A 223 -4.58 5.93 -11.70
CA PHE A 223 -3.61 6.17 -10.63
C PHE A 223 -3.47 4.99 -9.67
N GLY A 224 -4.45 4.10 -9.65
CA GLY A 224 -4.49 2.98 -8.72
C GLY A 224 -5.21 1.76 -9.28
N VAL A 225 -5.00 0.64 -8.61
CA VAL A 225 -5.69 -0.62 -8.88
C VAL A 225 -6.09 -1.29 -7.59
N ILE A 226 -7.33 -1.76 -7.52
CA ILE A 226 -7.81 -2.68 -6.50
C ILE A 226 -7.66 -4.09 -7.08
N ASN A 227 -7.00 -4.98 -6.33
CA ASN A 227 -6.84 -6.38 -6.73
C ASN A 227 -7.34 -7.29 -5.59
N ILE A 228 -8.54 -7.82 -5.78
CA ILE A 228 -9.30 -8.59 -4.81
C ILE A 228 -10.00 -9.77 -5.48
N GLY A 229 -10.34 -10.81 -4.69
CA GLY A 229 -10.97 -12.01 -5.27
C GLY A 229 -12.41 -11.78 -5.75
N ASP A 230 -13.22 -11.00 -5.01
CA ASP A 230 -14.63 -10.77 -5.31
C ASP A 230 -14.91 -9.31 -5.66
N THR A 231 -14.65 -8.97 -6.93
CA THR A 231 -14.93 -7.63 -7.47
C THR A 231 -16.42 -7.33 -7.56
N ASN A 232 -17.27 -8.34 -7.79
CA ASN A 232 -18.71 -8.13 -7.92
C ASN A 232 -19.34 -7.66 -6.62
N SER A 233 -19.02 -8.30 -5.51
CA SER A 233 -19.49 -7.87 -4.18
C SER A 233 -18.99 -6.47 -3.83
N PHE A 234 -17.73 -6.16 -4.14
CA PHE A 234 -17.19 -4.82 -3.92
C PHE A 234 -17.89 -3.75 -4.75
N LEU A 235 -18.14 -3.99 -6.04
CA LEU A 235 -18.84 -3.03 -6.91
C LEU A 235 -20.27 -2.78 -6.44
N LYS A 236 -20.99 -3.82 -5.96
CA LYS A 236 -22.30 -3.65 -5.33
C LYS A 236 -22.25 -2.78 -4.07
N LEU A 237 -21.18 -2.88 -3.27
CA LEU A 237 -20.99 -1.97 -2.13
C LEU A 237 -20.84 -0.51 -2.60
N ILE A 238 -20.08 -0.27 -3.68
CA ILE A 238 -19.94 1.07 -4.28
C ILE A 238 -21.28 1.62 -4.78
N GLU A 239 -22.07 0.81 -5.49
CA GLU A 239 -23.39 1.20 -6.01
C GLU A 239 -24.35 1.65 -4.87
N ASN A 240 -24.28 0.98 -3.73
CA ASN A 240 -25.14 1.22 -2.55
C ASN A 240 -24.50 2.15 -1.50
N GLU A 241 -23.33 2.73 -1.81
CA GLU A 241 -22.62 3.60 -0.86
C GLU A 241 -23.28 4.98 -0.79
N GLU A 242 -23.91 5.33 0.34
CA GLU A 242 -24.63 6.59 0.53
C GLU A 242 -23.72 7.73 1.00
N ASP A 243 -22.69 7.40 1.79
CA ASP A 243 -21.81 8.34 2.46
C ASP A 243 -20.56 8.72 1.64
N ALA A 244 -20.57 8.47 0.32
CA ALA A 244 -19.45 8.78 -0.56
C ALA A 244 -19.86 9.71 -1.72
N PRO A 245 -19.99 11.02 -1.46
CA PRO A 245 -20.46 12.00 -2.45
C PRO A 245 -19.53 12.13 -3.67
N TYR A 246 -18.29 11.67 -3.55
CA TYR A 246 -17.27 11.80 -4.57
C TYR A 246 -17.08 10.51 -5.42
N PHE A 247 -17.96 9.52 -5.26
CA PHE A 247 -17.93 8.30 -6.06
C PHE A 247 -18.82 8.39 -7.29
N ASN A 248 -18.33 7.87 -8.41
CA ASN A 248 -19.22 7.43 -9.48
C ASN A 248 -19.80 6.05 -9.08
N LYS A 249 -21.05 6.05 -8.67
CA LYS A 249 -21.75 4.85 -8.20
C LYS A 249 -22.08 3.86 -9.30
N THR A 250 -21.94 4.24 -10.58
CA THR A 250 -22.10 3.35 -11.72
C THR A 250 -20.72 2.91 -12.21
N PRO A 251 -20.28 1.67 -11.90
CA PRO A 251 -19.00 1.18 -12.36
C PRO A 251 -18.90 1.13 -13.88
N ILE A 252 -17.74 1.51 -14.40
CA ILE A 252 -17.45 1.46 -15.83
C ILE A 252 -16.91 0.06 -16.14
N LYS A 253 -17.38 -0.57 -17.23
CA LYS A 253 -16.86 -1.84 -17.72
C LYS A 253 -15.90 -1.60 -18.87
N SER A 254 -14.66 -2.04 -18.74
CA SER A 254 -13.68 -1.99 -19.82
C SER A 254 -13.37 -3.39 -20.34
N HIS A 255 -13.58 -3.58 -21.64
CA HIS A 255 -13.27 -4.80 -22.38
C HIS A 255 -11.93 -4.73 -23.12
N PHE A 256 -11.27 -3.57 -23.13
CA PHE A 256 -10.05 -3.32 -23.91
C PHE A 256 -8.81 -3.17 -23.02
N ASP A 257 -8.99 -2.76 -21.76
CA ASP A 257 -7.86 -2.58 -20.85
C ASP A 257 -7.27 -3.92 -20.43
N LYS A 258 -5.94 -3.96 -20.44
CA LYS A 258 -5.16 -5.08 -19.93
C LYS A 258 -4.97 -4.94 -18.43
N SER A 259 -4.56 -6.02 -17.76
CA SER A 259 -4.23 -6.03 -16.34
C SER A 259 -3.38 -4.82 -15.95
N LEU A 260 -3.87 -4.05 -14.98
CA LEU A 260 -3.14 -2.94 -14.36
C LEU A 260 -2.11 -3.46 -13.35
N PHE A 261 -2.44 -4.57 -12.67
CA PHE A 261 -1.49 -5.22 -11.78
C PHE A 261 -0.23 -5.66 -12.52
N ASN A 262 -0.36 -6.27 -13.70
CA ASN A 262 0.77 -6.62 -14.55
C ASN A 262 1.52 -5.41 -15.12
N LYS A 263 0.92 -4.22 -15.08
CA LYS A 263 1.58 -2.96 -15.47
C LYS A 263 2.40 -2.35 -14.33
N ILE A 264 2.15 -2.72 -13.09
CA ILE A 264 2.85 -2.14 -11.92
C ILE A 264 4.36 -2.24 -12.09
N GLU A 265 4.88 -3.40 -12.49
CA GLU A 265 6.32 -3.66 -12.65
C GLU A 265 6.94 -3.05 -13.93
N LYS A 266 6.14 -2.42 -14.76
CA LYS A 266 6.68 -1.79 -15.96
C LYS A 266 7.34 -0.46 -15.60
N LYS A 267 8.51 -0.22 -16.17
CA LYS A 267 9.36 0.95 -15.93
C LYS A 267 8.64 2.31 -16.02
N ASN A 268 7.59 2.41 -16.84
CA ASN A 268 6.81 3.63 -17.04
C ASN A 268 5.40 3.52 -16.44
N SER A 269 5.23 2.72 -15.38
CA SER A 269 3.93 2.58 -14.74
C SER A 269 3.51 3.86 -14.03
N ASN A 270 2.31 4.32 -14.32
CA ASN A 270 1.67 5.47 -13.67
C ASN A 270 0.81 5.06 -12.46
N ILE A 271 0.76 3.75 -12.15
CA ILE A 271 0.03 3.25 -10.99
C ILE A 271 0.82 3.60 -9.72
N ASN A 272 0.22 4.38 -8.85
CA ASN A 272 0.80 4.83 -7.59
C ASN A 272 0.26 4.06 -6.38
N PHE A 273 -0.93 3.45 -6.52
CA PHE A 273 -1.60 2.73 -5.44
C PHE A 273 -2.01 1.34 -5.86
N LEU A 274 -1.68 0.36 -5.01
CA LEU A 274 -2.25 -0.97 -5.03
C LEU A 274 -3.07 -1.18 -3.78
N ILE A 275 -4.33 -1.54 -3.93
CA ILE A 275 -5.23 -1.87 -2.84
C ILE A 275 -5.59 -3.35 -2.97
N GLY A 276 -5.32 -4.12 -1.94
CA GLY A 276 -5.50 -5.56 -2.04
C GLY A 276 -5.84 -6.25 -0.74
N SER A 277 -6.01 -7.57 -0.84
CA SER A 277 -6.28 -8.44 0.29
C SER A 277 -4.99 -8.97 0.92
N LYS A 278 -5.12 -9.78 1.97
CA LYS A 278 -4.02 -10.40 2.73
C LYS A 278 -2.95 -11.11 1.89
N LYS A 279 -3.26 -11.55 0.66
CA LYS A 279 -2.28 -12.16 -0.24
C LYS A 279 -1.04 -11.29 -0.51
N PHE A 280 -1.15 -9.97 -0.34
CA PHE A 280 -0.03 -9.04 -0.51
C PHE A 280 0.84 -8.88 0.74
N ILE A 281 0.43 -9.42 1.89
CA ILE A 281 1.23 -9.46 3.12
C ILE A 281 2.45 -10.38 2.93
N GLU A 282 2.28 -11.48 2.19
CA GLU A 282 3.37 -12.41 1.88
C GLU A 282 4.43 -11.80 0.95
N GLY A 283 4.13 -10.63 0.40
CA GLY A 283 4.99 -9.91 -0.52
C GLY A 283 4.99 -10.47 -1.94
N TRP A 284 5.56 -9.74 -2.84
CA TRP A 284 5.92 -10.20 -4.19
C TRP A 284 7.19 -9.49 -4.62
N ASN A 285 7.84 -10.02 -5.65
CA ASN A 285 9.09 -9.46 -6.17
C ASN A 285 8.83 -8.11 -6.86
N SER A 286 8.96 -7.02 -6.12
CA SER A 286 8.82 -5.66 -6.64
C SER A 286 9.89 -4.73 -6.08
N TYR A 287 10.56 -4.01 -6.96
CA TYR A 287 11.50 -2.94 -6.60
C TYR A 287 10.80 -1.58 -6.39
N ARG A 288 9.49 -1.54 -6.51
CA ARG A 288 8.68 -0.32 -6.32
C ARG A 288 8.17 -0.15 -4.90
N VAL A 289 8.07 -1.23 -4.14
CA VAL A 289 7.63 -1.19 -2.75
C VAL A 289 8.78 -0.72 -1.89
N SER A 290 8.62 0.41 -1.27
CA SER A 290 9.65 1.05 -0.46
C SER A 290 9.11 1.49 0.89
#